data_f0495263a7f5db4c1165ebb6c4750b86
#
_entry.id   f0495263a7f5db4c1165ebb6c4750b86
#
_cell.length_a   1.000
_cell.length_b   1.000
_cell.length_c   1.000
_cell.angle_alpha   90.00
_cell.angle_beta   90.00
_cell.angle_gamma   90.00
#
_symmetry.space_group_name_H-M   'P 1'
#
loop_
_entity.id
_entity.type
_entity.pdbx_description
1 polymer ?
#
loop_
_entity_poly.entity_id
_entity_poly.type
_entity_poly.pdbx_seq_one_letter_code
_entity_poly.pdbx_strand_id
1 'polypeptide(L)'
;MALEVGVPCDECNRCAAGRYNICAGMRFRSSAKSFPHFQGTLQQAINHPAKWCHKLPGDMPMELGALLEPLGVALHAFRRSGLVKGQKVLVFGAGAVGLLCAAVAKIKGAREVVIADIDAGRVEFAVKKRFADTAFTVPMKRGKDVDEGLAIARETAAEVGKLTDREGKEVGEVDVCFECTGVQACVQAGIYVSNNLSSNATETDIRQATTPGGKVMLVGMGNPIQTLALSAAALREVDLVGVFRYANTYQEGIEILSRQASEDPDFMALVTHRFTGLDNAVKAFEMAGKTKDESGNLVLKVVIQTEKAE
;
A
#
# COMPACT_ATOMS: atom_id res chain seq x y z
N MET A 1 -17.27 6.96 -15.61
CA MET A 1 -15.97 6.52 -16.16
C MET A 1 -14.89 6.79 -15.13
N ALA A 2 -13.85 5.95 -15.06
CA ALA A 2 -12.65 6.21 -14.27
C ALA A 2 -11.51 6.68 -15.18
N LEU A 3 -10.68 7.59 -14.68
CA LEU A 3 -9.56 8.15 -15.43
C LEU A 3 -8.25 7.57 -14.92
N GLU A 4 -7.47 6.99 -15.83
CA GLU A 4 -6.07 6.68 -15.56
C GLU A 4 -5.25 7.96 -15.78
N VAL A 5 -4.93 8.65 -14.70
CA VAL A 5 -4.50 10.06 -14.70
C VAL A 5 -3.07 10.32 -15.22
N GLY A 6 -2.31 9.27 -15.49
CA GLY A 6 -1.00 9.33 -16.13
C GLY A 6 -1.13 9.25 -17.66
N VAL A 7 -0.51 10.18 -18.37
CA VAL A 7 -0.44 10.17 -19.85
C VAL A 7 1.04 10.03 -20.25
N PRO A 8 1.46 8.85 -20.70
CA PRO A 8 2.82 8.61 -21.17
C PRO A 8 3.04 9.18 -22.59
N CYS A 9 4.28 9.13 -23.09
CA CYS A 9 4.57 9.58 -24.45
C CYS A 9 4.12 8.59 -25.55
N ASP A 10 3.82 7.35 -25.19
CA ASP A 10 3.41 6.23 -26.05
C ASP A 10 4.44 5.77 -27.13
N GLU A 11 5.62 6.40 -27.24
CA GLU A 11 6.62 6.11 -28.28
C GLU A 11 7.96 5.55 -27.74
N CYS A 12 8.25 5.72 -26.44
CA CYS A 12 9.53 5.26 -25.89
C CYS A 12 9.54 3.75 -25.61
N ASN A 13 10.74 3.17 -25.49
CA ASN A 13 10.91 1.74 -25.20
C ASN A 13 10.17 1.26 -23.93
N ARG A 14 9.97 2.14 -22.94
CA ARG A 14 9.21 1.81 -21.73
C ARG A 14 7.72 1.67 -22.03
N CYS A 15 7.19 2.55 -22.88
CA CYS A 15 5.79 2.47 -23.32
C CYS A 15 5.58 1.22 -24.18
N ALA A 16 6.47 0.97 -25.15
CA ALA A 16 6.41 -0.21 -25.99
C ALA A 16 6.48 -1.53 -25.19
N ALA A 17 7.24 -1.54 -24.09
CA ALA A 17 7.32 -2.68 -23.17
C ALA A 17 6.15 -2.76 -22.16
N GLY A 18 5.11 -1.93 -22.29
CA GLY A 18 3.98 -1.88 -21.35
C GLY A 18 4.30 -1.34 -19.94
N ARG A 19 5.50 -0.78 -19.78
CA ARG A 19 6.00 -0.20 -18.52
C ARG A 19 5.89 1.32 -18.50
N TYR A 20 4.78 1.84 -18.99
CA TYR A 20 4.57 3.27 -19.17
C TYR A 20 4.57 4.06 -17.85
N ASN A 21 4.35 3.42 -16.71
CA ASN A 21 4.48 4.06 -15.39
C ASN A 21 5.87 4.69 -15.14
N ILE A 22 6.91 4.20 -15.79
CA ILE A 22 8.29 4.70 -15.71
C ILE A 22 8.74 5.40 -17.01
N CYS A 23 7.80 5.87 -17.83
CA CYS A 23 8.07 6.69 -18.98
C CYS A 23 8.65 8.04 -18.56
N ALA A 24 9.78 8.46 -19.13
CA ALA A 24 10.40 9.75 -18.83
C ALA A 24 9.52 10.94 -19.27
N GLY A 25 8.72 10.75 -20.34
CA GLY A 25 7.74 11.74 -20.83
C GLY A 25 6.38 11.66 -20.16
N MET A 26 6.23 10.89 -19.05
CA MET A 26 4.97 10.77 -18.34
C MET A 26 4.50 12.11 -17.76
N ARG A 27 3.33 12.53 -18.17
CA ARG A 27 2.62 13.67 -17.60
C ARG A 27 1.51 13.14 -16.70
N PHE A 28 1.68 13.32 -15.41
CA PHE A 28 0.71 12.85 -14.42
C PHE A 28 -0.10 14.02 -13.89
N ARG A 29 -1.43 13.95 -14.02
CA ARG A 29 -2.32 15.00 -13.55
C ARG A 29 -2.16 15.21 -12.04
N SER A 30 -2.28 16.44 -11.58
CA SER A 30 -2.07 16.84 -10.19
C SER A 30 -0.61 16.71 -9.68
N SER A 31 0.36 16.41 -10.56
CA SER A 31 1.77 16.36 -10.16
C SER A 31 2.46 17.67 -10.39
N ALA A 32 3.09 18.22 -9.34
CA ALA A 32 3.92 19.42 -9.43
C ALA A 32 5.20 19.25 -10.29
N LYS A 33 5.58 18.01 -10.61
CA LYS A 33 6.76 17.71 -11.45
C LYS A 33 6.55 17.98 -12.94
N SER A 34 5.31 18.11 -13.40
CA SER A 34 5.02 18.38 -14.82
C SER A 34 5.03 19.89 -15.07
N PHE A 35 5.91 20.35 -15.96
CA PHE A 35 5.91 21.74 -16.44
C PHE A 35 5.92 21.75 -17.99
N PRO A 36 5.05 22.56 -18.67
CA PRO A 36 3.91 23.31 -18.08
C PRO A 36 2.98 22.41 -17.27
N HIS A 37 2.30 22.98 -16.27
CA HIS A 37 1.45 22.20 -15.38
C HIS A 37 0.43 21.37 -16.13
N PHE A 38 0.32 20.10 -15.77
CA PHE A 38 -0.73 19.22 -16.25
C PHE A 38 -1.87 19.26 -15.22
N GLN A 39 -2.90 20.03 -15.53
CA GLN A 39 -4.01 20.31 -14.62
C GLN A 39 -4.53 19.05 -13.92
N GLY A 40 -4.93 19.20 -12.64
CA GLY A 40 -5.51 18.15 -11.82
C GLY A 40 -6.89 17.71 -12.30
N THR A 41 -7.41 16.69 -11.65
CA THR A 41 -8.73 16.11 -11.98
C THR A 41 -9.87 16.67 -11.12
N LEU A 42 -9.58 17.53 -10.14
CA LEU A 42 -10.60 18.17 -9.30
C LEU A 42 -11.25 19.33 -10.09
N GLN A 43 -12.18 18.97 -10.97
CA GLN A 43 -12.89 19.85 -11.90
C GLN A 43 -14.29 19.29 -12.14
N GLN A 44 -15.22 20.15 -12.55
CA GLN A 44 -16.57 19.72 -12.98
C GLN A 44 -16.52 18.88 -14.26
N ALA A 45 -15.69 19.29 -15.21
CA ALA A 45 -15.46 18.58 -16.46
C ALA A 45 -13.99 18.61 -16.82
N ILE A 46 -13.50 17.57 -17.49
CA ILE A 46 -12.11 17.41 -17.85
C ILE A 46 -11.97 16.80 -19.24
N ASN A 47 -11.07 17.37 -20.05
CA ASN A 47 -10.63 16.75 -21.28
C ASN A 47 -9.50 15.76 -20.97
N HIS A 48 -9.72 14.49 -21.33
CA HIS A 48 -8.74 13.42 -21.10
C HIS A 48 -8.68 12.49 -22.32
N PRO A 49 -7.49 11.96 -22.68
CA PRO A 49 -7.40 11.05 -23.83
C PRO A 49 -8.27 9.81 -23.61
N ALA A 50 -9.09 9.47 -24.59
CA ALA A 50 -10.07 8.37 -24.51
C ALA A 50 -9.42 7.03 -24.14
N LYS A 51 -8.19 6.77 -24.58
CA LYS A 51 -7.39 5.59 -24.25
C LYS A 51 -7.22 5.36 -22.74
N TRP A 52 -7.21 6.44 -21.96
CA TRP A 52 -7.00 6.43 -20.50
C TRP A 52 -8.31 6.68 -19.72
N CYS A 53 -9.44 6.52 -20.41
CA CYS A 53 -10.78 6.59 -19.83
C CYS A 53 -11.39 5.19 -19.79
N HIS A 54 -11.66 4.67 -18.60
CA HIS A 54 -12.20 3.33 -18.41
C HIS A 54 -13.68 3.39 -18.05
N LYS A 55 -14.52 2.67 -18.79
CA LYS A 55 -15.93 2.56 -18.50
C LYS A 55 -16.14 1.77 -17.21
N LEU A 56 -16.90 2.31 -16.28
CA LEU A 56 -17.34 1.59 -15.10
C LEU A 56 -18.64 0.83 -15.40
N PRO A 57 -18.87 -0.36 -14.80
CA PRO A 57 -20.18 -1.01 -14.82
C PRO A 57 -21.26 -0.08 -14.29
N GLY A 58 -22.49 -0.20 -14.81
CA GLY A 58 -23.57 0.74 -14.51
C GLY A 58 -24.06 0.72 -13.06
N ASP A 59 -23.85 -0.38 -12.36
CA ASP A 59 -24.22 -0.62 -10.96
C ASP A 59 -23.07 -0.35 -9.98
N MET A 60 -21.85 -0.05 -10.46
CA MET A 60 -20.70 0.23 -9.61
C MET A 60 -20.80 1.63 -8.99
N PRO A 61 -20.76 1.76 -7.66
CA PRO A 61 -20.70 3.05 -6.99
C PRO A 61 -19.51 3.89 -7.45
N MET A 62 -19.73 5.18 -7.73
CA MET A 62 -18.69 6.09 -8.23
C MET A 62 -17.53 6.25 -7.25
N GLU A 63 -17.78 6.12 -5.96
CA GLU A 63 -16.75 6.17 -4.91
C GLU A 63 -15.73 5.03 -5.06
N LEU A 64 -16.16 3.84 -5.48
CA LEU A 64 -15.24 2.75 -5.81
C LEU A 64 -14.39 3.10 -7.04
N GLY A 65 -14.93 3.85 -7.99
CA GLY A 65 -14.16 4.39 -9.11
C GLY A 65 -13.00 5.28 -8.65
N ALA A 66 -13.16 6.03 -7.55
CA ALA A 66 -12.10 6.83 -6.96
C ALA A 66 -11.01 6.00 -6.24
N LEU A 67 -11.26 4.72 -5.96
CA LEU A 67 -10.28 3.79 -5.39
C LEU A 67 -9.38 3.16 -6.47
N LEU A 68 -9.74 3.23 -7.75
CA LEU A 68 -8.98 2.55 -8.82
C LEU A 68 -7.53 3.03 -8.93
N GLU A 69 -7.30 4.32 -8.71
CA GLU A 69 -5.93 4.86 -8.76
C GLU A 69 -5.03 4.25 -7.68
N PRO A 70 -5.35 4.31 -6.38
CA PRO A 70 -4.53 3.67 -5.36
C PRO A 70 -4.58 2.13 -5.41
N LEU A 71 -5.67 1.52 -5.86
CA LEU A 71 -5.74 0.08 -6.10
C LEU A 71 -4.79 -0.33 -7.23
N GLY A 72 -4.65 0.53 -8.25
CA GLY A 72 -3.67 0.33 -9.32
C GLY A 72 -2.25 0.20 -8.78
N VAL A 73 -1.86 1.02 -7.78
CA VAL A 73 -0.57 0.91 -7.10
C VAL A 73 -0.42 -0.44 -6.40
N ALA A 74 -1.45 -0.88 -5.66
CA ALA A 74 -1.44 -2.16 -4.96
C ALA A 74 -1.32 -3.36 -5.93
N LEU A 75 -2.08 -3.35 -7.01
CA LEU A 75 -2.00 -4.37 -8.07
C LEU A 75 -0.63 -4.40 -8.75
N HIS A 76 -0.05 -3.22 -8.99
CA HIS A 76 1.28 -3.13 -9.57
C HIS A 76 2.35 -3.66 -8.60
N ALA A 77 2.27 -3.31 -7.32
CA ALA A 77 3.15 -3.83 -6.27
C ALA A 77 3.04 -5.36 -6.17
N PHE A 78 1.81 -5.90 -6.18
CA PHE A 78 1.55 -7.34 -6.19
C PHE A 78 2.22 -8.02 -7.40
N ARG A 79 2.01 -7.53 -8.62
CA ARG A 79 2.62 -8.10 -9.82
C ARG A 79 4.15 -8.08 -9.75
N ARG A 80 4.73 -7.01 -9.22
CA ARG A 80 6.19 -6.90 -9.05
C ARG A 80 6.74 -7.83 -7.97
N SER A 81 5.96 -8.15 -6.96
CA SER A 81 6.38 -9.07 -5.89
C SER A 81 6.52 -10.51 -6.38
N GLY A 82 5.75 -10.89 -7.40
CA GLY A 82 5.67 -12.29 -7.84
C GLY A 82 5.03 -13.21 -6.81
N LEU A 83 4.27 -12.65 -5.85
CA LEU A 83 3.58 -13.41 -4.81
C LEU A 83 2.67 -14.47 -5.42
N VAL A 84 2.77 -15.69 -4.90
CA VAL A 84 1.96 -16.83 -5.31
C VAL A 84 1.01 -17.27 -4.19
N LYS A 85 -0.05 -17.99 -4.58
CA LYS A 85 -1.04 -18.54 -3.64
C LYS A 85 -0.37 -19.37 -2.55
N GLY A 86 -0.81 -19.18 -1.31
CA GLY A 86 -0.33 -19.92 -0.13
C GLY A 86 0.84 -19.25 0.60
N GLN A 87 1.42 -18.21 0.06
CA GLN A 87 2.46 -17.42 0.72
C GLN A 87 1.90 -16.50 1.81
N LYS A 88 2.76 -16.11 2.74
CA LYS A 88 2.45 -15.17 3.84
C LYS A 88 2.92 -13.77 3.50
N VAL A 89 2.16 -12.79 3.93
CA VAL A 89 2.37 -11.37 3.63
C VAL A 89 2.37 -10.55 4.91
N LEU A 90 3.32 -9.62 5.00
CA LEU A 90 3.31 -8.52 5.96
C LEU A 90 3.10 -7.20 5.24
N VAL A 91 2.23 -6.35 5.77
CA VAL A 91 2.03 -4.99 5.27
C VAL A 91 2.33 -4.00 6.39
N PHE A 92 3.33 -3.15 6.20
CA PHE A 92 3.57 -1.99 7.06
C PHE A 92 2.78 -0.79 6.54
N GLY A 93 1.95 -0.22 7.41
CA GLY A 93 1.08 0.91 7.13
C GLY A 93 -0.36 0.49 6.80
N ALA A 94 -1.30 0.83 7.68
CA ALA A 94 -2.74 0.61 7.50
C ALA A 94 -3.46 1.88 6.98
N GLY A 95 -2.79 2.64 6.10
CA GLY A 95 -3.40 3.67 5.28
C GLY A 95 -4.10 3.08 4.05
N ALA A 96 -4.70 3.92 3.21
CA ALA A 96 -5.47 3.46 2.05
C ALA A 96 -4.66 2.52 1.13
N VAL A 97 -3.40 2.84 0.82
CA VAL A 97 -2.56 2.01 -0.07
C VAL A 97 -2.20 0.68 0.60
N GLY A 98 -1.82 0.69 1.90
CA GLY A 98 -1.49 -0.54 2.61
C GLY A 98 -2.69 -1.47 2.76
N LEU A 99 -3.87 -0.93 3.07
CA LEU A 99 -5.12 -1.70 3.10
C LEU A 99 -5.43 -2.31 1.73
N LEU A 100 -5.22 -1.58 0.64
CA LEU A 100 -5.41 -2.10 -0.71
C LEU A 100 -4.36 -3.16 -1.08
N CYS A 101 -3.10 -3.01 -0.65
CA CYS A 101 -2.07 -4.07 -0.82
C CYS A 101 -2.46 -5.34 -0.08
N ALA A 102 -2.93 -5.21 1.17
CA ALA A 102 -3.43 -6.32 1.96
C ALA A 102 -4.63 -7.02 1.30
N ALA A 103 -5.62 -6.22 0.83
CA ALA A 103 -6.78 -6.73 0.10
C ALA A 103 -6.40 -7.51 -1.15
N VAL A 104 -5.50 -6.96 -1.98
CA VAL A 104 -5.02 -7.63 -3.20
C VAL A 104 -4.32 -8.93 -2.85
N ALA A 105 -3.45 -8.95 -1.83
CA ALA A 105 -2.77 -10.16 -1.39
C ALA A 105 -3.78 -11.26 -0.98
N LYS A 106 -4.82 -10.93 -0.20
CA LYS A 106 -5.90 -11.87 0.18
C LYS A 106 -6.65 -12.41 -1.04
N ILE A 107 -7.14 -11.52 -1.90
CA ILE A 107 -7.89 -11.90 -3.12
C ILE A 107 -7.05 -12.81 -4.03
N LYS A 108 -5.74 -12.59 -4.07
CA LYS A 108 -4.80 -13.41 -4.85
C LYS A 108 -4.35 -14.69 -4.14
N GLY A 109 -4.90 -14.97 -2.95
CA GLY A 109 -4.74 -16.23 -2.25
C GLY A 109 -3.54 -16.32 -1.33
N ALA A 110 -3.07 -15.22 -0.78
CA ALA A 110 -2.15 -15.27 0.36
C ALA A 110 -2.76 -16.10 1.49
N ARG A 111 -1.95 -16.96 2.13
CA ARG A 111 -2.40 -17.82 3.23
C ARG A 111 -2.69 -17.00 4.47
N GLU A 112 -1.84 -16.03 4.73
CA GLU A 112 -1.94 -15.13 5.88
C GLU A 112 -1.51 -13.73 5.48
N VAL A 113 -2.27 -12.71 5.88
CA VAL A 113 -1.94 -11.31 5.69
C VAL A 113 -1.90 -10.62 7.05
N VAL A 114 -0.70 -10.30 7.50
CA VAL A 114 -0.46 -9.48 8.69
C VAL A 114 -0.42 -8.01 8.30
N ILE A 115 -1.09 -7.15 9.04
CA ILE A 115 -1.01 -5.70 8.87
C ILE A 115 -0.47 -5.03 10.13
N ALA A 116 0.49 -4.14 9.97
CA ALA A 116 1.17 -3.44 11.04
C ALA A 116 1.08 -1.92 10.87
N ASP A 117 0.66 -1.22 11.91
CA ASP A 117 0.60 0.26 11.96
C ASP A 117 0.79 0.74 13.41
N ILE A 118 1.18 1.99 13.60
CA ILE A 118 1.25 2.63 14.92
C ILE A 118 -0.14 2.96 15.50
N ASP A 119 -1.17 3.08 14.66
CA ASP A 119 -2.55 3.36 15.09
C ASP A 119 -3.34 2.06 15.25
N ALA A 120 -3.65 1.70 16.51
CA ALA A 120 -4.42 0.51 16.86
C ALA A 120 -5.80 0.48 16.16
N GLY A 121 -6.47 1.62 16.03
CA GLY A 121 -7.78 1.68 15.38
C GLY A 121 -7.71 1.34 13.90
N ARG A 122 -6.61 1.68 13.21
CA ARG A 122 -6.40 1.33 11.80
C ARG A 122 -6.17 -0.16 11.60
N VAL A 123 -5.37 -0.80 12.46
CA VAL A 123 -5.12 -2.25 12.33
C VAL A 123 -6.36 -3.05 12.73
N GLU A 124 -7.11 -2.62 13.74
CA GLU A 124 -8.41 -3.22 14.09
C GLU A 124 -9.42 -3.09 12.94
N PHE A 125 -9.50 -1.90 12.31
CA PHE A 125 -10.33 -1.68 11.13
C PHE A 125 -9.95 -2.65 10.01
N ALA A 126 -8.66 -2.85 9.76
CA ALA A 126 -8.17 -3.73 8.70
C ALA A 126 -8.69 -5.17 8.87
N VAL A 127 -8.63 -5.73 10.07
CA VAL A 127 -9.12 -7.07 10.36
C VAL A 127 -10.67 -7.11 10.34
N LYS A 128 -11.32 -6.16 11.02
CA LYS A 128 -12.79 -6.07 11.07
C LYS A 128 -13.42 -5.96 9.68
N LYS A 129 -12.75 -5.25 8.76
CA LYS A 129 -13.20 -5.03 7.39
C LYS A 129 -12.59 -6.02 6.40
N ARG A 130 -11.95 -7.07 6.88
CA ARG A 130 -11.39 -8.20 6.12
C ARG A 130 -10.25 -7.86 5.16
N PHE A 131 -9.59 -6.72 5.34
CA PHE A 131 -8.38 -6.38 4.58
C PHE A 131 -7.18 -7.24 4.98
N ALA A 132 -7.07 -7.59 6.26
CA ALA A 132 -6.00 -8.43 6.80
C ALA A 132 -6.58 -9.54 7.69
N ASP A 133 -5.75 -10.55 8.00
CA ASP A 133 -6.11 -11.65 8.87
C ASP A 133 -5.66 -11.37 10.31
N THR A 134 -4.45 -10.86 10.46
CA THR A 134 -3.81 -10.58 11.75
C THR A 134 -3.33 -9.13 11.83
N ALA A 135 -3.52 -8.49 12.99
CA ALA A 135 -3.16 -7.11 13.25
C ALA A 135 -1.98 -7.00 14.22
N PHE A 136 -1.10 -6.04 13.97
CA PHE A 136 -0.02 -5.69 14.89
C PHE A 136 0.06 -4.17 15.08
N THR A 137 -0.09 -3.72 16.32
CA THR A 137 0.15 -2.30 16.66
C THR A 137 1.62 -2.12 16.97
N VAL A 138 2.33 -1.41 16.09
CA VAL A 138 3.77 -1.14 16.24
C VAL A 138 3.99 -0.17 17.39
N PRO A 139 4.81 -0.52 18.40
CA PRO A 139 5.16 0.41 19.47
C PRO A 139 5.89 1.64 18.94
N MET A 140 5.47 2.84 19.34
CA MET A 140 6.13 4.09 18.98
C MET A 140 7.46 4.24 19.77
N LYS A 141 8.51 3.61 19.26
CA LYS A 141 9.88 3.74 19.77
C LYS A 141 10.72 4.49 18.75
N ARG A 142 11.66 5.32 19.22
CA ARG A 142 12.61 6.02 18.36
C ARG A 142 14.02 5.80 18.90
N GLY A 143 14.90 5.26 18.07
CA GLY A 143 16.31 5.11 18.39
C GLY A 143 17.02 6.45 18.46
N LYS A 144 17.99 6.58 19.34
CA LYS A 144 18.86 7.76 19.49
C LYS A 144 19.91 7.82 18.39
N ASP A 145 20.31 6.67 17.89
CA ASP A 145 21.30 6.48 16.84
C ASP A 145 20.89 5.34 15.89
N VAL A 146 21.75 5.02 14.93
CA VAL A 146 21.53 3.99 13.93
C VAL A 146 21.40 2.61 14.56
N ASP A 147 22.26 2.28 15.54
CA ASP A 147 22.31 0.95 16.14
C ASP A 147 21.07 0.67 16.99
N GLU A 148 20.63 1.65 17.77
CA GLU A 148 19.37 1.56 18.53
C GLU A 148 18.17 1.48 17.58
N GLY A 149 18.17 2.24 16.48
CA GLY A 149 17.14 2.17 15.44
C GLY A 149 17.04 0.78 14.80
N LEU A 150 18.17 0.16 14.50
CA LEU A 150 18.25 -1.20 13.97
C LEU A 150 17.81 -2.24 15.01
N ALA A 151 18.14 -2.05 16.29
CA ALA A 151 17.67 -2.93 17.37
C ALA A 151 16.14 -2.89 17.50
N ILE A 152 15.53 -1.71 17.46
CA ILE A 152 14.06 -1.53 17.46
C ILE A 152 13.41 -2.20 16.25
N ALA A 153 14.01 -2.08 15.06
CA ALA A 153 13.50 -2.72 13.86
C ALA A 153 13.53 -4.26 13.97
N ARG A 154 14.59 -4.82 14.56
CA ARG A 154 14.68 -6.26 14.86
C ARG A 154 13.62 -6.70 15.87
N GLU A 155 13.44 -5.94 16.95
CA GLU A 155 12.41 -6.22 17.96
C GLU A 155 11.02 -6.23 17.32
N THR A 156 10.70 -5.21 16.52
CA THR A 156 9.42 -5.11 15.78
C THR A 156 9.17 -6.34 14.90
N ALA A 157 10.18 -6.75 14.17
CA ALA A 157 10.08 -7.92 13.31
C ALA A 157 9.88 -9.21 14.11
N ALA A 158 10.58 -9.34 15.26
CA ALA A 158 10.41 -10.47 16.17
C ALA A 158 8.99 -10.58 16.71
N GLU A 159 8.43 -9.46 17.13
CA GLU A 159 7.06 -9.42 17.64
C GLU A 159 6.03 -9.82 16.58
N VAL A 160 6.22 -9.37 15.33
CA VAL A 160 5.38 -9.80 14.20
C VAL A 160 5.46 -11.33 14.02
N GLY A 161 6.66 -11.91 14.07
CA GLY A 161 6.84 -13.36 13.89
C GLY A 161 6.18 -14.21 14.98
N LYS A 162 6.03 -13.68 16.20
CA LYS A 162 5.37 -14.34 17.34
C LYS A 162 3.84 -14.24 17.31
N LEU A 163 3.27 -13.43 16.43
CA LEU A 163 1.82 -13.32 16.33
C LEU A 163 1.21 -14.68 15.98
N THR A 164 -0.01 -14.89 16.44
CA THR A 164 -0.75 -16.09 16.12
C THR A 164 -1.56 -15.87 14.83
N ASP A 165 -1.36 -16.71 13.84
CA ASP A 165 -2.12 -16.70 12.59
C ASP A 165 -3.54 -17.26 12.79
N ARG A 166 -4.37 -17.20 11.76
CA ARG A 166 -5.75 -17.72 11.78
C ARG A 166 -5.86 -19.24 12.00
N GLU A 167 -4.75 -19.99 11.89
CA GLU A 167 -4.69 -21.43 12.16
C GLU A 167 -4.23 -21.74 13.61
N GLY A 168 -3.97 -20.70 14.43
CA GLY A 168 -3.50 -20.85 15.80
C GLY A 168 -1.99 -21.13 15.90
N LYS A 169 -1.22 -20.90 14.83
CA LYS A 169 0.23 -21.08 14.79
C LYS A 169 0.94 -19.74 14.79
N GLU A 170 2.21 -19.72 15.16
CA GLU A 170 3.04 -18.53 14.98
C GLU A 170 3.12 -18.15 13.49
N VAL A 171 3.00 -16.84 13.20
CA VAL A 171 3.18 -16.28 11.85
C VAL A 171 4.57 -16.64 11.33
N GLY A 172 5.60 -16.49 12.14
CA GLY A 172 6.98 -16.70 11.74
C GLY A 172 7.42 -15.75 10.63
N GLU A 173 8.21 -16.24 9.68
CA GLU A 173 8.67 -15.47 8.53
C GLU A 173 7.56 -15.31 7.48
N VAL A 174 7.60 -14.21 6.73
CA VAL A 174 6.71 -13.93 5.60
C VAL A 174 7.48 -13.95 4.28
N ASP A 175 6.81 -14.29 3.20
CA ASP A 175 7.42 -14.35 1.86
C ASP A 175 7.56 -12.97 1.22
N VAL A 176 6.60 -12.09 1.48
CA VAL A 176 6.57 -10.72 0.92
C VAL A 176 6.19 -9.73 2.00
N CYS A 177 6.97 -8.67 2.11
CA CYS A 177 6.66 -7.50 2.93
C CYS A 177 6.31 -6.31 2.00
N PHE A 178 5.09 -5.75 2.12
CA PHE A 178 4.73 -4.49 1.47
C PHE A 178 4.97 -3.35 2.46
N GLU A 179 5.98 -2.54 2.19
CA GLU A 179 6.27 -1.36 2.98
C GLU A 179 5.53 -0.16 2.37
N CYS A 180 4.45 0.28 3.02
CA CYS A 180 3.54 1.31 2.54
C CYS A 180 3.59 2.61 3.35
N THR A 181 4.56 2.75 4.25
CA THR A 181 4.73 3.94 5.10
C THR A 181 5.77 4.92 4.55
N GLY A 182 6.82 4.41 3.91
CA GLY A 182 8.03 5.15 3.55
C GLY A 182 8.93 5.49 4.76
N VAL A 183 8.67 4.88 5.92
CA VAL A 183 9.43 5.09 7.14
C VAL A 183 10.62 4.13 7.20
N GLN A 184 11.82 4.66 7.41
CA GLN A 184 13.07 3.90 7.47
C GLN A 184 12.99 2.68 8.41
N ALA A 185 12.41 2.86 9.60
CA ALA A 185 12.28 1.77 10.57
C ALA A 185 11.41 0.62 10.07
N CYS A 186 10.37 0.92 9.26
CA CYS A 186 9.51 -0.10 8.65
C CYS A 186 10.23 -0.84 7.52
N VAL A 187 11.04 -0.14 6.70
CA VAL A 187 11.90 -0.79 5.70
C VAL A 187 12.92 -1.69 6.40
N GLN A 188 13.57 -1.19 7.46
CA GLN A 188 14.52 -1.96 8.25
C GLN A 188 13.85 -3.19 8.88
N ALA A 189 12.67 -3.04 9.47
CA ALA A 189 11.92 -4.16 10.04
C ALA A 189 11.49 -5.17 8.95
N GLY A 190 11.17 -4.74 7.74
CA GLY A 190 10.91 -5.62 6.60
C GLY A 190 12.12 -6.44 6.17
N ILE A 191 13.31 -5.86 6.24
CA ILE A 191 14.58 -6.56 5.95
C ILE A 191 14.96 -7.47 7.11
N TYR A 192 14.91 -6.95 8.31
CA TYR A 192 15.35 -7.64 9.51
C TYR A 192 14.29 -8.59 10.03
N VAL A 193 14.89 -9.49 10.79
CA VAL A 193 14.16 -10.35 11.63
C VAL A 193 14.92 -10.79 12.84
N SER A 194 14.15 -10.95 13.82
CA SER A 194 14.33 -11.51 15.12
C SER A 194 15.59 -12.31 15.32
N ASN A 195 16.53 -11.69 16.00
CA ASN A 195 17.45 -12.41 16.88
C ASN A 195 16.87 -12.41 18.29
N ASN A 196 16.40 -13.54 18.78
CA ASN A 196 16.59 -13.83 20.18
C ASN A 196 18.07 -14.16 20.36
N LEU A 197 18.94 -13.14 20.31
CA LEU A 197 20.27 -13.23 20.84
C LEU A 197 20.15 -13.13 22.37
N SER A 198 19.87 -14.28 23.01
CA SER A 198 20.58 -14.53 24.25
C SER A 198 22.08 -14.53 23.88
N SER A 199 22.95 -14.07 24.76
CA SER A 199 24.41 -14.03 24.58
C SER A 199 25.05 -15.38 24.17
N ASN A 200 24.27 -16.43 23.94
CA ASN A 200 24.64 -17.81 23.61
C ASN A 200 23.89 -18.37 22.39
N ALA A 201 23.13 -17.54 21.61
CA ALA A 201 22.42 -18.02 20.45
C ALA A 201 23.36 -18.23 19.27
N THR A 202 23.30 -19.40 18.64
CA THR A 202 24.01 -19.71 17.40
C THR A 202 23.37 -19.00 16.21
N GLU A 203 24.10 -18.83 15.10
CA GLU A 203 23.62 -18.22 13.86
C GLU A 203 22.30 -18.85 13.31
N THR A 204 21.98 -20.07 13.76
CA THR A 204 20.78 -20.83 13.37
C THR A 204 19.49 -20.42 14.08
N ASP A 205 19.57 -19.62 15.18
CA ASP A 205 18.40 -19.20 15.96
C ASP A 205 17.80 -17.86 15.49
N ILE A 206 18.24 -17.37 14.34
CA ILE A 206 17.82 -16.08 13.78
C ILE A 206 16.51 -16.25 13.04
N ARG A 207 15.38 -15.92 13.66
CA ARG A 207 14.11 -15.78 12.97
C ARG A 207 14.01 -14.42 12.30
N GLN A 208 13.45 -14.38 11.12
CA GLN A 208 13.47 -13.20 10.26
C GLN A 208 12.05 -12.89 9.72
N ALA A 209 11.60 -11.57 9.48
CA ALA A 209 10.26 -11.24 9.00
C ALA A 209 10.07 -11.68 7.54
N THR A 210 11.05 -11.36 6.68
CA THR A 210 11.03 -11.84 5.31
C THR A 210 11.93 -13.06 5.17
N THR A 211 11.37 -14.17 4.70
CA THR A 211 12.09 -15.43 4.49
C THR A 211 13.30 -15.25 3.54
N PRO A 212 14.35 -16.06 3.63
CA PRO A 212 15.40 -16.08 2.61
C PRO A 212 14.81 -16.25 1.20
N GLY A 213 15.28 -15.46 0.24
CA GLY A 213 14.70 -15.38 -1.13
C GLY A 213 13.39 -14.61 -1.22
N GLY A 214 12.90 -14.05 -0.11
CA GLY A 214 11.67 -13.23 -0.08
C GLY A 214 11.89 -11.79 -0.56
N LYS A 215 10.85 -10.95 -0.46
CA LYS A 215 10.90 -9.59 -1.02
C LYS A 215 10.34 -8.53 -0.09
N VAL A 216 10.99 -7.38 -0.07
CA VAL A 216 10.45 -6.14 0.52
C VAL A 216 10.07 -5.19 -0.61
N MET A 217 8.79 -4.93 -0.74
CA MET A 217 8.22 -4.06 -1.77
C MET A 217 8.17 -2.63 -1.25
N LEU A 218 8.99 -1.74 -1.78
CA LEU A 218 9.09 -0.33 -1.39
C LEU A 218 7.98 0.46 -2.10
N VAL A 219 6.82 0.58 -1.46
CA VAL A 219 5.62 1.24 -1.98
C VAL A 219 5.46 2.63 -1.37
N GLY A 220 5.77 2.76 -0.08
CA GLY A 220 5.68 4.02 0.66
C GLY A 220 6.64 5.09 0.13
N MET A 221 6.20 6.34 0.19
CA MET A 221 7.01 7.50 -0.16
C MET A 221 7.38 8.26 1.13
N GLY A 222 8.64 8.15 1.53
CA GLY A 222 9.18 8.80 2.72
C GLY A 222 10.42 9.64 2.39
N ASN A 223 11.37 9.66 3.33
CA ASN A 223 12.64 10.35 3.13
C ASN A 223 13.39 9.73 1.94
N PRO A 224 13.97 10.56 1.04
CA PRO A 224 14.66 10.08 -0.15
C PRO A 224 15.97 9.35 0.17
N ILE A 225 16.54 9.59 1.35
CA ILE A 225 17.78 8.98 1.84
C ILE A 225 17.47 8.23 3.12
N GLN A 226 17.81 6.93 3.16
CA GLN A 226 17.57 6.05 4.29
C GLN A 226 18.79 5.19 4.56
N THR A 227 19.06 4.90 5.83
CA THR A 227 20.11 3.98 6.26
C THR A 227 19.52 2.59 6.44
N LEU A 228 20.00 1.63 5.65
CA LEU A 228 19.47 0.27 5.61
C LEU A 228 20.59 -0.74 5.85
N ALA A 229 20.26 -1.87 6.45
CA ALA A 229 21.17 -3.00 6.67
C ALA A 229 21.24 -3.88 5.41
N LEU A 230 21.87 -3.39 4.36
CA LEU A 230 21.91 -4.07 3.06
C LEU A 230 22.55 -5.47 3.12
N SER A 231 23.59 -5.66 3.95
CA SER A 231 24.20 -6.97 4.12
C SER A 231 23.23 -8.00 4.70
N ALA A 232 22.32 -7.59 5.58
CA ALA A 232 21.31 -8.48 6.14
C ALA A 232 20.29 -8.93 5.08
N ALA A 233 20.00 -8.10 4.08
CA ALA A 233 19.20 -8.49 2.93
C ALA A 233 20.01 -9.38 1.97
N ALA A 234 21.21 -8.93 1.58
CA ALA A 234 22.03 -9.57 0.55
C ALA A 234 22.46 -11.00 0.92
N LEU A 235 22.86 -11.25 2.17
CA LEU A 235 23.28 -12.58 2.63
C LEU A 235 22.14 -13.61 2.69
N ARG A 236 20.92 -13.18 2.47
CA ARG A 236 19.71 -14.02 2.44
C ARG A 236 18.94 -13.92 1.14
N GLU A 237 19.50 -13.24 0.16
CA GLU A 237 18.85 -12.99 -1.14
C GLU A 237 17.46 -12.35 -1.00
N VAL A 238 17.28 -11.45 0.00
CA VAL A 238 16.05 -10.68 0.14
C VAL A 238 16.08 -9.50 -0.83
N ASP A 239 15.17 -9.50 -1.79
CA ASP A 239 15.04 -8.44 -2.79
C ASP A 239 14.41 -7.17 -2.20
N LEU A 240 15.04 -6.02 -2.40
CA LEU A 240 14.44 -4.71 -2.16
C LEU A 240 13.88 -4.17 -3.49
N VAL A 241 12.57 -4.21 -3.66
CA VAL A 241 11.91 -3.95 -4.94
C VAL A 241 11.18 -2.62 -4.93
N GLY A 242 11.67 -1.64 -5.70
CA GLY A 242 10.99 -0.35 -5.87
C GLY A 242 9.66 -0.50 -6.61
N VAL A 243 8.64 0.19 -6.13
CA VAL A 243 7.32 0.30 -6.77
C VAL A 243 7.04 1.76 -7.08
N PHE A 244 6.67 2.05 -8.33
CA PHE A 244 6.32 3.40 -8.71
C PHE A 244 5.04 3.43 -9.54
N ARG A 245 4.00 4.04 -8.96
CA ARG A 245 2.69 4.15 -9.60
C ARG A 245 2.20 2.78 -10.09
N TYR A 246 1.66 2.70 -11.30
CA TYR A 246 1.07 1.49 -11.86
C TYR A 246 1.09 1.50 -13.39
N ALA A 247 0.95 0.32 -13.98
CA ALA A 247 0.71 0.15 -15.41
C ALA A 247 -0.22 -1.05 -15.64
N ASN A 248 -1.19 -0.89 -16.56
CA ASN A 248 -2.10 -1.95 -17.01
C ASN A 248 -2.96 -2.56 -15.88
N THR A 249 -3.40 -1.77 -14.90
CA THR A 249 -4.07 -2.29 -13.69
C THR A 249 -5.56 -1.95 -13.63
N TYR A 250 -6.05 -0.98 -14.40
CA TYR A 250 -7.43 -0.47 -14.23
C TYR A 250 -8.49 -1.51 -14.57
N GLN A 251 -8.30 -2.30 -15.63
CA GLN A 251 -9.28 -3.33 -15.98
C GLN A 251 -9.44 -4.37 -14.85
N GLU A 252 -8.32 -4.90 -14.35
CA GLU A 252 -8.33 -5.82 -13.21
C GLU A 252 -8.90 -5.17 -11.94
N GLY A 253 -8.57 -3.89 -11.71
CA GLY A 253 -9.11 -3.12 -10.58
C GLY A 253 -10.62 -2.98 -10.65
N ILE A 254 -11.18 -2.71 -11.82
CA ILE A 254 -12.63 -2.64 -12.05
C ILE A 254 -13.28 -4.00 -11.77
N GLU A 255 -12.70 -5.09 -12.25
CA GLU A 255 -13.20 -6.45 -12.01
C GLU A 255 -13.22 -6.79 -10.52
N ILE A 256 -12.16 -6.44 -9.79
CA ILE A 256 -12.08 -6.65 -8.33
C ILE A 256 -13.13 -5.83 -7.58
N LEU A 257 -13.26 -4.54 -7.89
CA LEU A 257 -14.18 -3.66 -7.18
C LEU A 257 -15.66 -3.89 -7.57
N SER A 258 -15.91 -4.48 -8.72
CA SER A 258 -17.26 -4.87 -9.15
C SER A 258 -17.71 -6.20 -8.55
N ARG A 259 -16.77 -7.02 -8.07
CA ARG A 259 -17.07 -8.27 -7.39
C ARG A 259 -17.51 -7.97 -5.96
N GLN A 260 -18.65 -8.50 -5.57
CA GLN A 260 -19.22 -8.30 -4.22
C GLN A 260 -19.38 -9.64 -3.50
N ALA A 261 -18.30 -10.41 -3.44
CA ALA A 261 -18.32 -11.64 -2.65
C ALA A 261 -18.30 -11.30 -1.15
N SER A 262 -19.05 -12.04 -0.35
CA SER A 262 -19.20 -11.80 1.09
C SER A 262 -17.88 -11.94 1.87
N GLU A 263 -16.97 -12.75 1.35
CA GLU A 263 -15.63 -12.99 1.90
C GLU A 263 -14.59 -11.95 1.48
N ASP A 264 -14.88 -11.15 0.46
CA ASP A 264 -13.95 -10.11 -0.01
C ASP A 264 -13.81 -8.97 1.01
N PRO A 265 -12.69 -8.21 0.99
CA PRO A 265 -12.53 -7.00 1.76
C PRO A 265 -13.64 -5.97 1.47
N ASP A 266 -14.10 -5.27 2.51
CA ASP A 266 -15.11 -4.23 2.37
C ASP A 266 -14.49 -2.94 1.81
N PHE A 267 -14.30 -2.87 0.49
CA PHE A 267 -13.69 -1.72 -0.18
C PHE A 267 -14.45 -0.42 0.04
N MET A 268 -15.79 -0.47 0.14
CA MET A 268 -16.58 0.72 0.38
C MET A 268 -16.29 1.34 1.75
N ALA A 269 -15.92 0.55 2.74
CA ALA A 269 -15.55 1.04 4.06
C ALA A 269 -14.28 1.92 4.05
N LEU A 270 -13.43 1.83 3.00
CA LEU A 270 -12.30 2.75 2.84
C LEU A 270 -12.75 4.21 2.63
N VAL A 271 -13.92 4.42 2.02
CA VAL A 271 -14.45 5.77 1.78
C VAL A 271 -15.13 6.26 3.06
N THR A 272 -14.33 6.82 3.96
CA THR A 272 -14.78 7.25 5.29
C THR A 272 -15.49 8.60 5.26
N HIS A 273 -15.08 9.51 4.39
CA HIS A 273 -15.61 10.86 4.35
C HIS A 273 -16.01 11.27 2.93
N ARG A 274 -17.16 11.95 2.82
CA ARG A 274 -17.76 12.42 1.57
C ARG A 274 -18.05 13.89 1.66
N PHE A 275 -17.66 14.64 0.64
CA PHE A 275 -17.99 16.05 0.48
C PHE A 275 -18.70 16.24 -0.86
N THR A 276 -19.69 17.12 -0.89
CA THR A 276 -20.44 17.46 -2.12
C THR A 276 -20.10 18.88 -2.54
N GLY A 277 -19.88 19.07 -3.83
CA GLY A 277 -19.55 20.35 -4.44
C GLY A 277 -18.07 20.73 -4.32
N LEU A 278 -17.55 21.41 -5.34
CA LEU A 278 -16.17 21.91 -5.37
C LEU A 278 -15.89 22.97 -4.30
N ASP A 279 -16.90 23.69 -3.82
CA ASP A 279 -16.76 24.70 -2.77
C ASP A 279 -16.31 24.08 -1.42
N ASN A 280 -16.52 22.79 -1.24
CA ASN A 280 -16.05 22.03 -0.08
C ASN A 280 -14.66 21.43 -0.26
N ALA A 281 -13.96 21.71 -1.38
CA ALA A 281 -12.65 21.12 -1.65
C ALA A 281 -11.64 21.40 -0.54
N VAL A 282 -11.57 22.63 -0.04
CA VAL A 282 -10.64 23.02 1.06
C VAL A 282 -10.88 22.15 2.29
N LYS A 283 -12.14 22.05 2.74
CA LYS A 283 -12.51 21.21 3.89
C LYS A 283 -12.20 19.72 3.67
N ALA A 284 -12.39 19.23 2.45
CA ALA A 284 -12.06 17.85 2.11
C ALA A 284 -10.56 17.60 2.18
N PHE A 285 -9.72 18.53 1.71
CA PHE A 285 -8.26 18.42 1.84
C PHE A 285 -7.79 18.50 3.30
N GLU A 286 -8.36 19.42 4.09
CA GLU A 286 -8.08 19.49 5.53
C GLU A 286 -8.46 18.19 6.24
N MET A 287 -9.60 17.59 5.89
CA MET A 287 -10.02 16.30 6.43
C MET A 287 -9.06 15.19 5.99
N ALA A 288 -8.65 15.15 4.73
CA ALA A 288 -7.73 14.14 4.20
C ALA A 288 -6.34 14.19 4.85
N GLY A 289 -5.96 15.33 5.43
CA GLY A 289 -4.72 15.50 6.20
C GLY A 289 -4.78 14.97 7.63
N LYS A 290 -5.96 14.60 8.13
CA LYS A 290 -6.15 14.08 9.50
C LYS A 290 -6.07 12.56 9.53
N THR A 291 -5.73 11.98 10.68
CA THR A 291 -5.85 10.54 10.94
C THR A 291 -7.22 10.16 11.51
N LYS A 292 -7.83 11.08 12.25
CA LYS A 292 -9.17 10.97 12.83
C LYS A 292 -9.92 12.29 12.65
N ASP A 293 -11.24 12.21 12.50
CA ASP A 293 -12.13 13.37 12.52
C ASP A 293 -12.35 13.89 13.96
N GLU A 294 -13.15 14.93 14.11
CA GLU A 294 -13.47 15.54 15.41
C GLU A 294 -14.30 14.61 16.32
N SER A 295 -14.96 13.63 15.76
CA SER A 295 -15.71 12.60 16.48
C SER A 295 -14.88 11.35 16.81
N GLY A 296 -13.58 11.33 16.44
CA GLY A 296 -12.67 10.22 16.65
C GLY A 296 -12.76 9.11 15.61
N ASN A 297 -13.54 9.27 14.53
CA ASN A 297 -13.63 8.29 13.45
C ASN A 297 -12.37 8.34 12.58
N LEU A 298 -11.94 7.18 12.09
CA LEU A 298 -10.79 7.08 11.19
C LEU A 298 -11.01 7.84 9.89
N VAL A 299 -9.98 8.56 9.45
CA VAL A 299 -9.90 9.14 8.12
C VAL A 299 -8.97 8.28 7.26
N LEU A 300 -9.54 7.60 6.25
CA LEU A 300 -8.81 6.72 5.33
C LEU A 300 -8.84 7.24 3.90
N LYS A 301 -10.03 7.40 3.34
CA LYS A 301 -10.24 7.98 2.01
C LYS A 301 -11.34 9.02 2.09
N VAL A 302 -11.01 10.22 1.62
CA VAL A 302 -11.94 11.33 1.45
C VAL A 302 -12.27 11.45 -0.03
N VAL A 303 -13.55 11.53 -0.36
CA VAL A 303 -14.03 11.74 -1.74
C VAL A 303 -14.81 13.04 -1.84
N ILE A 304 -14.70 13.70 -2.97
CA ILE A 304 -15.48 14.87 -3.33
C ILE A 304 -16.37 14.48 -4.50
N GLN A 305 -17.68 14.53 -4.29
CA GLN A 305 -18.66 14.37 -5.33
C GLN A 305 -18.92 15.76 -5.95
N THR A 306 -18.45 15.95 -7.16
CA THR A 306 -18.75 17.18 -7.90
C THR A 306 -20.22 17.17 -8.33
N GLU A 307 -20.88 18.30 -8.28
CA GLU A 307 -22.23 18.46 -8.82
C GLU A 307 -22.21 18.16 -10.33
N LYS A 308 -23.29 17.58 -10.84
CA LYS A 308 -23.44 17.45 -12.29
C LYS A 308 -23.44 18.84 -12.89
N ALA A 309 -22.66 19.06 -13.95
CA ALA A 309 -22.85 20.22 -14.79
C ALA A 309 -24.29 20.16 -15.33
N GLU A 310 -25.08 21.22 -15.10
CA GLU A 310 -26.40 21.40 -15.66
C GLU A 310 -26.34 21.44 -17.19
#